data_a42150f62ce5cce03bac0740abf4fc26
#
_entry.id   a42150f62ce5cce03bac0740abf4fc26
#
_cell.length_a   1.000
_cell.length_b   1.000
_cell.length_c   1.000
_cell.angle_alpha   90.00
_cell.angle_beta   90.00
_cell.angle_gamma   90.00
#
_symmetry.space_group_name_H-M   'P 1'
#
loop_
_entity.id
_entity.type
_entity.pdbx_description
1 polymer ?
#
loop_
_entity_poly.entity_id
_entity_poly.type
_entity_poly.pdbx_seq_one_letter_code
_entity_poly.pdbx_strand_id
1 'polypeptide(L)'
;MTSRKVILVALSGCSSSGKTTIAKLTANLFKKATLIHEDDFYKHDEDVPVDAEYNIQNWDSPEALDFELFSKELDVIKQTGKIATKLIHNNNVDDPFTKFHIDKQVWDDLKAKYESIDKDKYEVIIVDGFMIFNNTELSKKFDLKILMRAPYEVLKKRRASRKGYQTLDSFWVDPPYYFDKFVYESYRENHAHLFVNGDVEGSLDPRKSNHIKEFINDDDTQIEIPLMWVCQEILKLCKS
;
A
#
# COMPACT_ATOMS: atom_id res chain seq x y z
N MET A 1 -6.74 -32.12 5.51
CA MET A 1 -5.92 -31.09 4.86
C MET A 1 -5.76 -29.99 5.88
N THR A 2 -4.57 -29.75 6.39
CA THR A 2 -4.30 -28.62 7.29
C THR A 2 -4.55 -27.34 6.49
N SER A 3 -5.42 -26.46 7.00
CA SER A 3 -5.66 -25.15 6.37
C SER A 3 -4.35 -24.36 6.40
N ARG A 4 -3.98 -23.76 5.26
CA ARG A 4 -2.84 -22.83 5.19
C ARG A 4 -3.09 -21.65 6.11
N LYS A 5 -2.06 -21.18 6.80
CA LYS A 5 -2.13 -19.93 7.56
C LYS A 5 -2.04 -18.76 6.60
N VAL A 6 -3.09 -17.97 6.51
CA VAL A 6 -3.09 -16.72 5.72
C VAL A 6 -2.35 -15.64 6.51
N ILE A 7 -1.39 -14.99 5.86
CA ILE A 7 -0.64 -13.85 6.38
C ILE A 7 -1.02 -12.61 5.57
N LEU A 8 -1.70 -11.67 6.21
CA LEU A 8 -2.05 -10.37 5.62
C LEU A 8 -0.95 -9.34 5.91
N VAL A 9 -0.38 -8.79 4.85
CA VAL A 9 0.68 -7.77 4.91
C VAL A 9 0.13 -6.46 4.35
N ALA A 10 0.10 -5.41 5.17
CA ALA A 10 -0.24 -4.06 4.73
C ALA A 10 1.02 -3.28 4.37
N LEU A 11 1.04 -2.71 3.17
CA LEU A 11 1.98 -1.68 2.75
C LEU A 11 1.21 -0.38 2.56
N SER A 12 1.21 0.48 3.57
CA SER A 12 0.49 1.76 3.53
C SER A 12 1.45 2.95 3.45
N GLY A 13 0.90 4.13 3.20
CA GLY A 13 1.66 5.39 3.15
C GLY A 13 1.11 6.34 2.11
N CYS A 14 1.52 7.60 2.19
CA CYS A 14 1.10 8.64 1.28
C CYS A 14 1.24 8.21 -0.19
N SER A 15 0.43 8.78 -1.06
CA SER A 15 0.60 8.59 -2.50
C SER A 15 2.03 8.94 -2.92
N SER A 16 2.59 8.14 -3.83
CA SER A 16 3.98 8.28 -4.31
C SER A 16 5.11 7.94 -3.31
N SER A 17 4.80 7.33 -2.15
CA SER A 17 5.81 6.82 -1.21
C SER A 17 6.58 5.59 -1.73
N GLY A 18 6.15 4.99 -2.83
CA GLY A 18 6.77 3.79 -3.42
C GLY A 18 6.11 2.47 -2.97
N LYS A 19 5.07 2.52 -2.13
CA LYS A 19 4.38 1.33 -1.60
C LYS A 19 3.95 0.34 -2.68
N THR A 20 3.26 0.79 -3.72
CA THR A 20 2.76 -0.06 -4.81
C THR A 20 3.89 -0.74 -5.60
N THR A 21 4.99 -0.02 -5.83
CA THR A 21 6.18 -0.58 -6.49
C THR A 21 6.76 -1.73 -5.66
N ILE A 22 6.97 -1.50 -4.36
CA ILE A 22 7.49 -2.53 -3.45
C ILE A 22 6.50 -3.69 -3.29
N ALA A 23 5.19 -3.41 -3.23
CA ALA A 23 4.16 -4.44 -3.17
C ALA A 23 4.20 -5.37 -4.40
N LYS A 24 4.26 -4.79 -5.61
CA LYS A 24 4.36 -5.54 -6.88
C LYS A 24 5.65 -6.38 -6.94
N LEU A 25 6.80 -5.79 -6.59
CA LEU A 25 8.07 -6.52 -6.56
C LEU A 25 8.06 -7.66 -5.55
N THR A 26 7.53 -7.40 -4.34
CA THR A 26 7.39 -8.43 -3.30
C THR A 26 6.46 -9.56 -3.76
N ALA A 27 5.31 -9.24 -4.35
CA ALA A 27 4.38 -10.24 -4.87
C ALA A 27 5.01 -11.12 -5.97
N ASN A 28 5.84 -10.53 -6.83
CA ASN A 28 6.57 -11.28 -7.86
C ASN A 28 7.62 -12.24 -7.31
N LEU A 29 8.23 -11.91 -6.18
CA LEU A 29 9.17 -12.80 -5.49
C LEU A 29 8.46 -14.02 -4.91
N PHE A 30 7.25 -13.85 -4.39
CA PHE A 30 6.45 -14.93 -3.84
C PHE A 30 5.56 -15.54 -4.92
N LYS A 31 5.96 -16.62 -5.54
CA LYS A 31 5.25 -17.29 -6.66
C LYS A 31 3.73 -17.51 -6.50
N LYS A 32 3.17 -17.28 -5.31
CA LYS A 32 1.73 -17.43 -5.01
C LYS A 32 1.20 -16.30 -4.11
N ALA A 33 1.92 -15.19 -3.96
CA ALA A 33 1.35 -14.08 -3.23
C ALA A 33 0.25 -13.43 -4.06
N THR A 34 -0.88 -13.18 -3.41
CA THR A 34 -1.94 -12.36 -3.97
C THR A 34 -1.64 -10.91 -3.63
N LEU A 35 -1.73 -10.02 -4.62
CA LEU A 35 -1.63 -8.59 -4.43
C LEU A 35 -3.01 -7.97 -4.59
N ILE A 36 -3.37 -7.11 -3.64
CA ILE A 36 -4.63 -6.38 -3.61
C ILE A 36 -4.30 -4.91 -3.46
N HIS A 37 -4.92 -4.08 -4.27
CA HIS A 37 -4.81 -2.64 -4.18
C HIS A 37 -6.04 -2.06 -3.48
N GLU A 38 -5.85 -1.20 -2.47
CA GLU A 38 -6.95 -0.43 -1.89
C GLU A 38 -7.66 0.41 -2.95
N ASP A 39 -6.92 0.85 -3.97
CA ASP A 39 -7.44 1.58 -5.12
C ASP A 39 -8.51 0.79 -5.92
N ASP A 40 -8.58 -0.55 -5.79
CA ASP A 40 -9.62 -1.38 -6.39
C ASP A 40 -11.00 -1.20 -5.70
N PHE A 41 -11.04 -0.47 -4.59
CA PHE A 41 -12.24 -0.18 -3.78
C PHE A 41 -12.70 1.28 -3.89
N TYR A 42 -12.20 2.05 -4.84
CA TYR A 42 -12.76 3.35 -5.15
C TYR A 42 -14.22 3.23 -5.55
N LYS A 43 -15.02 4.22 -5.13
CA LYS A 43 -16.39 4.38 -5.61
C LYS A 43 -16.41 4.84 -7.06
N HIS A 44 -17.59 4.77 -7.68
CA HIS A 44 -17.81 5.35 -9.01
C HIS A 44 -17.56 6.86 -8.97
N ASP A 45 -17.15 7.43 -10.12
CA ASP A 45 -16.78 8.83 -10.23
C ASP A 45 -17.89 9.78 -9.71
N GLU A 46 -19.17 9.43 -9.91
CA GLU A 46 -20.34 10.18 -9.44
C GLU A 46 -20.52 10.16 -7.91
N ASP A 47 -19.98 9.16 -7.23
CA ASP A 47 -20.09 8.97 -5.77
C ASP A 47 -18.86 9.52 -5.02
N VAL A 48 -17.83 9.99 -5.72
CA VAL A 48 -16.65 10.60 -5.11
C VAL A 48 -17.01 12.00 -4.61
N PRO A 49 -16.67 12.35 -3.36
CA PRO A 49 -16.97 13.67 -2.81
C PRO A 49 -16.42 14.81 -3.64
N VAL A 50 -17.22 15.84 -3.84
CA VAL A 50 -16.79 17.07 -4.51
C VAL A 50 -16.42 18.11 -3.45
N ASP A 51 -15.20 18.60 -3.50
CA ASP A 51 -14.78 19.73 -2.66
C ASP A 51 -15.48 21.01 -3.11
N ALA A 52 -16.11 21.70 -2.15
CA ALA A 52 -16.94 22.87 -2.43
C ALA A 52 -16.13 24.14 -2.77
N GLU A 53 -14.89 24.26 -2.27
CA GLU A 53 -14.03 25.41 -2.54
C GLU A 53 -13.43 25.35 -3.93
N TYR A 54 -12.93 24.16 -4.31
CA TYR A 54 -12.25 23.95 -5.60
C TYR A 54 -13.18 23.43 -6.70
N ASN A 55 -14.39 22.99 -6.33
CA ASN A 55 -15.39 22.39 -7.22
C ASN A 55 -14.81 21.23 -8.06
N ILE A 56 -14.05 20.35 -7.39
CA ILE A 56 -13.45 19.14 -7.98
C ILE A 56 -13.64 17.93 -7.06
N GLN A 57 -13.55 16.74 -7.65
CA GLN A 57 -13.60 15.49 -6.89
C GLN A 57 -12.36 15.34 -6.00
N ASN A 58 -12.60 14.94 -4.74
CA ASN A 58 -11.54 14.63 -3.76
C ASN A 58 -11.31 13.11 -3.69
N TRP A 59 -10.45 12.61 -4.57
CA TRP A 59 -10.10 11.20 -4.66
C TRP A 59 -9.26 10.70 -3.47
N ASP A 60 -8.61 11.60 -2.78
CA ASP A 60 -7.75 11.28 -1.65
C ASP A 60 -8.49 11.37 -0.29
N SER A 61 -9.82 11.62 -0.29
CA SER A 61 -10.63 11.55 0.93
C SER A 61 -11.00 10.11 1.28
N PRO A 62 -11.17 9.77 2.57
CA PRO A 62 -11.67 8.46 2.99
C PRO A 62 -13.02 8.10 2.36
N GLU A 63 -13.89 9.10 2.12
CA GLU A 63 -15.21 8.93 1.56
C GLU A 63 -15.22 8.53 0.08
N ALA A 64 -14.10 8.69 -0.62
CA ALA A 64 -13.93 8.23 -2.00
C ALA A 64 -13.81 6.69 -2.10
N LEU A 65 -13.53 6.01 -0.97
CA LEU A 65 -13.34 4.57 -0.90
C LEU A 65 -14.56 3.86 -0.27
N ASP A 66 -14.86 2.65 -0.74
CA ASP A 66 -15.79 1.73 -0.09
C ASP A 66 -15.08 0.89 0.97
N PHE A 67 -14.85 1.48 2.14
CA PHE A 67 -14.20 0.79 3.26
C PHE A 67 -15.03 -0.38 3.82
N GLU A 68 -16.33 -0.38 3.65
CA GLU A 68 -17.19 -1.49 4.09
C GLU A 68 -16.91 -2.72 3.24
N LEU A 69 -16.92 -2.56 1.91
CA LEU A 69 -16.56 -3.62 0.95
C LEU A 69 -15.13 -4.07 1.17
N PHE A 70 -14.18 -3.15 1.30
CA PHE A 70 -12.77 -3.46 1.53
C PHE A 70 -12.57 -4.27 2.82
N SER A 71 -13.19 -3.85 3.92
CA SER A 71 -13.10 -4.55 5.20
C SER A 71 -13.70 -5.96 5.15
N LYS A 72 -14.86 -6.13 4.48
CA LYS A 72 -15.50 -7.45 4.28
C LYS A 72 -14.63 -8.37 3.43
N GLU A 73 -14.03 -7.84 2.37
CA GLU A 73 -13.14 -8.61 1.50
C GLU A 73 -11.91 -9.12 2.26
N LEU A 74 -11.29 -8.28 3.11
CA LEU A 74 -10.18 -8.70 3.96
C LEU A 74 -10.57 -9.83 4.94
N ASP A 75 -11.79 -9.81 5.48
CA ASP A 75 -12.28 -10.90 6.35
C ASP A 75 -12.43 -12.20 5.58
N VAL A 76 -12.98 -12.16 4.37
CA VAL A 76 -13.10 -13.34 3.50
C VAL A 76 -11.72 -13.88 3.13
N ILE A 77 -10.79 -13.02 2.75
CA ILE A 77 -9.43 -13.40 2.41
C ILE A 77 -8.72 -14.04 3.61
N LYS A 78 -8.86 -13.46 4.79
CA LYS A 78 -8.26 -14.02 6.03
C LYS A 78 -8.74 -15.43 6.33
N GLN A 79 -10.01 -15.71 6.03
CA GLN A 79 -10.62 -17.03 6.26
C GLN A 79 -10.33 -18.05 5.17
N THR A 80 -10.29 -17.60 3.92
CA THR A 80 -10.28 -18.49 2.74
C THR A 80 -8.97 -18.49 1.96
N GLY A 81 -8.14 -17.46 2.12
CA GLY A 81 -6.97 -17.20 1.30
C GLY A 81 -7.33 -16.73 -0.12
N LYS A 82 -8.59 -16.38 -0.40
CA LYS A 82 -9.06 -16.06 -1.75
C LYS A 82 -9.86 -14.77 -1.76
N ILE A 83 -9.73 -14.02 -2.86
CA ILE A 83 -10.57 -12.88 -3.18
C ILE A 83 -11.94 -13.40 -3.62
N ALA A 84 -13.02 -12.88 -3.03
CA ALA A 84 -14.40 -13.22 -3.38
C ALA A 84 -15.03 -12.18 -4.31
N THR A 85 -14.68 -10.91 -4.16
CA THR A 85 -15.20 -9.81 -4.96
C THR A 85 -14.49 -9.78 -6.32
N LYS A 86 -15.25 -9.55 -7.40
CA LYS A 86 -14.67 -9.28 -8.71
C LYS A 86 -14.13 -7.85 -8.69
N LEU A 87 -12.87 -7.70 -8.29
CA LEU A 87 -12.20 -6.42 -8.31
C LEU A 87 -11.98 -5.98 -9.75
N ILE A 88 -12.24 -4.72 -10.03
CA ILE A 88 -11.83 -4.09 -11.28
C ILE A 88 -10.37 -3.72 -11.10
N HIS A 89 -9.49 -4.64 -11.42
CA HIS A 89 -8.06 -4.38 -11.34
C HIS A 89 -7.71 -3.20 -12.23
N ASN A 90 -7.24 -2.15 -11.62
CA ASN A 90 -6.50 -1.13 -12.33
C ASN A 90 -5.23 -1.80 -12.88
N ASN A 91 -5.34 -2.32 -14.11
CA ASN A 91 -4.23 -2.85 -14.88
C ASN A 91 -3.25 -1.72 -15.26
N ASN A 92 -2.81 -0.94 -14.30
CA ASN A 92 -1.61 -0.15 -14.45
C ASN A 92 -0.44 -1.12 -14.53
N VAL A 93 -0.29 -1.68 -15.75
CA VAL A 93 0.71 -2.67 -16.16
C VAL A 93 2.05 -1.97 -16.33
N ASP A 94 2.47 -1.22 -15.33
CA ASP A 94 3.87 -0.86 -15.19
C ASP A 94 4.55 -2.07 -14.57
N ASP A 95 5.18 -2.87 -15.43
CA ASP A 95 6.07 -3.92 -14.95
C ASP A 95 7.23 -3.24 -14.19
N PRO A 96 7.27 -3.35 -12.85
CA PRO A 96 8.32 -2.70 -12.08
C PRO A 96 9.71 -3.26 -12.40
N PHE A 97 9.80 -4.47 -12.96
CA PHE A 97 11.04 -5.10 -13.38
C PHE A 97 11.72 -4.38 -14.54
N THR A 98 10.95 -3.98 -15.55
CA THR A 98 11.50 -3.26 -16.70
C THR A 98 11.80 -1.80 -16.37
N LYS A 99 11.10 -1.25 -15.35
CA LYS A 99 11.24 0.15 -14.95
C LYS A 99 12.39 0.38 -13.96
N PHE A 100 12.64 -0.60 -13.08
CA PHE A 100 13.70 -0.51 -12.06
C PHE A 100 14.79 -1.55 -12.37
N HIS A 101 16.02 -1.09 -12.56
CA HIS A 101 17.17 -1.96 -12.72
C HIS A 101 17.55 -2.57 -11.36
N ILE A 102 16.86 -3.65 -10.99
CA ILE A 102 17.21 -4.40 -9.78
C ILE A 102 18.43 -5.27 -10.11
N ASP A 103 19.44 -5.26 -9.24
CA ASP A 103 20.58 -6.14 -9.38
C ASP A 103 20.14 -7.61 -9.42
N LYS A 104 20.57 -8.32 -10.45
CA LYS A 104 20.15 -9.72 -10.67
C LYS A 104 20.52 -10.63 -9.52
N GLN A 105 21.70 -10.43 -8.91
CA GLN A 105 22.16 -11.26 -7.79
C GLN A 105 21.27 -11.03 -6.57
N VAL A 106 20.93 -9.76 -6.26
CA VAL A 106 20.01 -9.40 -5.18
C VAL A 106 18.65 -10.06 -5.40
N TRP A 107 18.14 -10.00 -6.63
CA TRP A 107 16.86 -10.64 -6.97
C TRP A 107 16.88 -12.15 -6.79
N ASP A 108 17.92 -12.82 -7.34
CA ASP A 108 18.05 -14.26 -7.26
C ASP A 108 18.23 -14.74 -5.80
N ASP A 109 18.98 -14.00 -4.98
CA ASP A 109 19.16 -14.29 -3.55
C ASP A 109 17.85 -14.13 -2.76
N LEU A 110 17.08 -13.09 -3.03
CA LEU A 110 15.76 -12.91 -2.45
C LEU A 110 14.84 -14.05 -2.86
N LYS A 111 14.78 -14.39 -4.14
CA LYS A 111 13.95 -15.47 -4.65
C LYS A 111 14.31 -16.82 -4.01
N ALA A 112 15.58 -17.14 -3.88
CA ALA A 112 16.03 -18.36 -3.21
C ALA A 112 15.57 -18.41 -1.72
N LYS A 113 15.66 -17.29 -0.99
CA LYS A 113 15.16 -17.19 0.39
C LYS A 113 13.64 -17.41 0.47
N TYR A 114 12.87 -16.95 -0.53
CA TYR A 114 11.42 -17.12 -0.57
C TYR A 114 10.99 -18.53 -1.00
N GLU A 115 11.75 -19.17 -1.84
CA GLU A 115 11.51 -20.57 -2.20
C GLU A 115 11.62 -21.49 -0.97
N SER A 116 12.33 -21.04 0.07
CA SER A 116 12.43 -21.78 1.35
C SER A 116 11.19 -21.67 2.24
N ILE A 117 10.25 -20.77 1.95
CA ILE A 117 8.99 -20.69 2.69
C ILE A 117 8.12 -21.89 2.32
N ASP A 118 7.66 -22.61 3.32
CA ASP A 118 6.73 -23.72 3.13
C ASP A 118 5.39 -23.22 2.57
N LYS A 119 5.23 -23.35 1.25
CA LYS A 119 4.06 -22.91 0.49
C LYS A 119 2.80 -23.70 0.80
N ASP A 120 2.93 -24.85 1.47
CA ASP A 120 1.80 -25.64 1.91
C ASP A 120 1.33 -25.21 3.30
N LYS A 121 2.16 -24.49 4.03
CA LYS A 121 1.87 -23.95 5.36
C LYS A 121 1.36 -22.53 5.36
N TYR A 122 1.88 -21.67 4.46
CA TYR A 122 1.57 -20.24 4.46
C TYR A 122 1.02 -19.77 3.12
N GLU A 123 0.08 -18.83 3.18
CA GLU A 123 -0.41 -18.03 2.06
C GLU A 123 -0.21 -16.55 2.39
N VAL A 124 0.62 -15.87 1.60
CA VAL A 124 0.95 -14.46 1.82
C VAL A 124 0.07 -13.60 0.90
N ILE A 125 -0.67 -12.69 1.50
CA ILE A 125 -1.50 -11.70 0.81
C ILE A 125 -0.92 -10.32 1.09
N ILE A 126 -0.56 -9.60 0.05
CA ILE A 126 -0.02 -8.25 0.14
C ILE A 126 -1.13 -7.28 -0.23
N VAL A 127 -1.35 -6.30 0.60
CA VAL A 127 -2.34 -5.24 0.39
C VAL A 127 -1.60 -3.91 0.41
N ASP A 128 -1.64 -3.16 -0.68
CA ASP A 128 -1.13 -1.80 -0.70
C ASP A 128 -2.26 -0.77 -0.76
N GLY A 129 -2.07 0.34 -0.04
CA GLY A 129 -3.06 1.39 0.00
C GLY A 129 -2.55 2.64 0.73
N PHE A 130 -3.23 3.74 0.52
CA PHE A 130 -2.85 5.02 1.11
C PHE A 130 -3.61 5.35 2.38
N MET A 131 -4.73 4.64 2.67
CA MET A 131 -5.63 4.87 3.80
C MET A 131 -5.77 3.68 4.76
N ILE A 132 -5.02 2.59 4.58
CA ILE A 132 -5.17 1.36 5.38
C ILE A 132 -5.07 1.63 6.89
N PHE A 133 -4.29 2.61 7.31
CA PHE A 133 -4.06 2.89 8.73
C PHE A 133 -4.86 4.08 9.28
N ASN A 134 -5.76 4.65 8.50
CA ASN A 134 -6.67 5.71 9.00
C ASN A 134 -7.68 5.15 10.01
N ASN A 135 -8.00 3.87 9.92
CA ASN A 135 -8.97 3.20 10.77
C ASN A 135 -8.31 2.07 11.57
N THR A 136 -8.42 2.15 12.90
CA THR A 136 -7.82 1.17 13.82
C THR A 136 -8.38 -0.25 13.63
N GLU A 137 -9.66 -0.40 13.36
CA GLU A 137 -10.30 -1.72 13.20
C GLU A 137 -9.84 -2.38 11.89
N LEU A 138 -9.71 -1.61 10.81
CA LEU A 138 -9.14 -2.11 9.57
C LEU A 138 -7.67 -2.51 9.76
N SER A 139 -6.88 -1.65 10.40
CA SER A 139 -5.47 -1.89 10.71
C SER A 139 -5.23 -3.18 11.52
N LYS A 140 -6.13 -3.54 12.44
CA LYS A 140 -6.02 -4.78 13.25
C LYS A 140 -6.12 -6.06 12.44
N LYS A 141 -6.65 -6.04 11.22
CA LYS A 141 -6.80 -7.24 10.39
C LYS A 141 -5.46 -7.77 9.87
N PHE A 142 -4.43 -6.93 9.83
CA PHE A 142 -3.14 -7.25 9.26
C PHE A 142 -2.16 -7.86 10.27
N ASP A 143 -1.44 -8.89 9.84
CA ASP A 143 -0.41 -9.57 10.62
C ASP A 143 0.93 -8.82 10.57
N LEU A 144 1.21 -8.13 9.46
CA LEU A 144 2.34 -7.21 9.30
C LEU A 144 1.83 -5.88 8.77
N LYS A 145 2.26 -4.81 9.42
CA LYS A 145 1.87 -3.44 9.10
C LYS A 145 3.11 -2.61 8.81
N ILE A 146 3.22 -2.12 7.59
CA ILE A 146 4.35 -1.33 7.11
C ILE A 146 3.86 0.01 6.59
N LEU A 147 4.40 1.09 7.13
CA LEU A 147 4.19 2.45 6.66
C LEU A 147 5.40 2.88 5.83
N MET A 148 5.21 3.00 4.52
CA MET A 148 6.20 3.55 3.60
C MET A 148 6.09 5.06 3.59
N ARG A 149 7.16 5.74 3.98
CA ARG A 149 7.22 7.20 4.06
C ARG A 149 8.25 7.76 3.10
N ALA A 150 8.08 8.99 2.71
CA ALA A 150 9.11 9.80 2.06
C ALA A 150 8.88 11.27 2.45
N PRO A 151 9.92 12.13 2.41
CA PRO A 151 9.77 13.56 2.65
C PRO A 151 8.74 14.20 1.72
N TYR A 152 8.05 15.24 2.20
CA TYR A 152 7.02 15.95 1.43
C TYR A 152 7.46 16.34 0.03
N GLU A 153 8.65 16.94 -0.13
CA GLU A 153 9.15 17.36 -1.44
C GLU A 153 9.39 16.19 -2.40
N VAL A 154 9.81 15.05 -1.88
CA VAL A 154 10.01 13.82 -2.64
C VAL A 154 8.68 13.26 -3.13
N LEU A 155 7.67 13.21 -2.25
CA LEU A 155 6.32 12.77 -2.61
C LEU A 155 5.71 13.66 -3.69
N LYS A 156 5.79 14.98 -3.51
CA LYS A 156 5.29 15.98 -4.45
C LYS A 156 5.93 15.85 -5.82
N LYS A 157 7.25 15.79 -5.88
CA LYS A 157 8.03 15.60 -7.11
C LYS A 157 7.64 14.29 -7.82
N ARG A 158 7.54 13.18 -7.07
CA ARG A 158 7.15 11.88 -7.65
C ARG A 158 5.70 11.88 -8.14
N ARG A 159 4.78 12.53 -7.41
CA ARG A 159 3.37 12.67 -7.84
C ARG A 159 3.28 13.49 -9.12
N ALA A 160 3.95 14.63 -9.21
CA ALA A 160 3.98 15.49 -10.38
C ALA A 160 4.55 14.82 -11.64
N SER A 161 5.36 13.77 -11.49
CA SER A 161 5.90 13.01 -12.63
C SER A 161 4.89 12.05 -13.28
N ARG A 162 3.74 11.82 -12.65
CA ARG A 162 2.70 10.93 -13.17
C ARG A 162 1.86 11.65 -14.23
N LYS A 163 1.44 10.92 -15.26
CA LYS A 163 0.61 11.47 -16.35
C LYS A 163 -0.87 11.58 -15.98
N GLY A 164 -1.31 10.88 -14.94
CA GLY A 164 -2.69 10.80 -14.50
C GLY A 164 -3.02 9.40 -13.95
N TYR A 165 -4.29 9.18 -13.67
CA TYR A 165 -4.81 7.99 -13.03
C TYR A 165 -6.05 7.48 -13.75
N GLN A 166 -6.14 6.18 -13.96
CA GLN A 166 -7.37 5.54 -14.40
C GLN A 166 -8.31 5.43 -13.20
N THR A 167 -9.50 6.01 -13.30
CA THR A 167 -10.60 5.80 -12.37
C THR A 167 -11.49 4.65 -12.86
N LEU A 168 -12.58 4.33 -12.17
CA LEU A 168 -13.53 3.33 -12.67
C LEU A 168 -14.16 3.76 -13.99
N ASP A 169 -14.50 5.03 -14.14
CA ASP A 169 -15.33 5.54 -15.21
C ASP A 169 -14.58 6.48 -16.17
N SER A 170 -13.43 7.03 -15.75
CA SER A 170 -12.71 8.07 -16.52
C SER A 170 -11.19 8.02 -16.32
N PHE A 171 -10.53 9.09 -16.74
CA PHE A 171 -9.10 9.30 -16.52
C PHE A 171 -8.89 10.64 -15.81
N TRP A 172 -8.32 10.59 -14.62
CA TRP A 172 -8.06 11.76 -13.78
C TRP A 172 -6.65 12.31 -13.99
N VAL A 173 -6.54 13.62 -14.07
CA VAL A 173 -5.26 14.34 -14.08
C VAL A 173 -5.27 15.37 -12.96
N ASP A 174 -4.27 15.32 -12.10
CA ASP A 174 -4.17 16.25 -10.98
C ASP A 174 -4.02 17.70 -11.45
N PRO A 175 -4.86 18.63 -10.97
CA PRO A 175 -4.55 20.05 -11.05
C PRO A 175 -3.25 20.37 -10.28
N PRO A 176 -2.53 21.45 -10.61
CA PRO A 176 -1.23 21.77 -10.01
C PRO A 176 -1.20 21.87 -8.48
N TYR A 177 -2.33 22.24 -7.87
CA TYR A 177 -2.50 22.38 -6.42
C TYR A 177 -2.96 21.09 -5.71
N TYR A 178 -3.33 20.05 -6.47
CA TYR A 178 -4.04 18.88 -5.97
C TYR A 178 -3.21 18.11 -4.93
N PHE A 179 -1.91 17.97 -5.15
CA PHE A 179 -1.05 17.31 -4.19
C PHE A 179 -1.08 17.99 -2.83
N ASP A 180 -0.92 19.30 -2.80
CA ASP A 180 -0.81 20.07 -1.56
C ASP A 180 -2.13 20.12 -0.80
N LYS A 181 -3.24 20.31 -1.53
CA LYS A 181 -4.55 20.59 -0.95
C LYS A 181 -5.39 19.35 -0.67
N PHE A 182 -5.12 18.25 -1.34
CA PHE A 182 -5.92 17.03 -1.23
C PHE A 182 -5.05 15.83 -0.80
N VAL A 183 -4.01 15.50 -1.55
CA VAL A 183 -3.23 14.29 -1.29
C VAL A 183 -2.50 14.36 0.04
N TYR A 184 -1.69 15.39 0.23
CA TYR A 184 -0.87 15.50 1.42
C TYR A 184 -1.67 15.95 2.66
N GLU A 185 -2.63 16.84 2.48
CA GLU A 185 -3.56 17.25 3.55
C GLU A 185 -4.32 16.04 4.09
N SER A 186 -4.93 15.24 3.21
CA SER A 186 -5.63 14.03 3.60
C SER A 186 -4.70 13.01 4.28
N TYR A 187 -3.49 12.81 3.74
CA TYR A 187 -2.51 11.97 4.42
C TYR A 187 -2.22 12.46 5.85
N ARG A 188 -1.99 13.77 6.01
CA ARG A 188 -1.72 14.39 7.31
C ARG A 188 -2.86 14.18 8.27
N GLU A 189 -4.09 14.50 7.86
CA GLU A 189 -5.28 14.40 8.71
C GLU A 189 -5.56 12.96 9.15
N ASN A 190 -5.48 12.02 8.21
CA ASN A 190 -5.87 10.63 8.44
C ASN A 190 -4.77 9.79 9.11
N HIS A 191 -3.51 10.28 9.16
CA HIS A 191 -2.40 9.56 9.79
C HIS A 191 -1.80 10.27 11.00
N ALA A 192 -2.15 11.53 11.28
CA ALA A 192 -1.64 12.30 12.41
C ALA A 192 -1.74 11.55 13.75
N HIS A 193 -2.80 10.77 13.94
CA HIS A 193 -3.03 10.00 15.16
C HIS A 193 -1.96 8.94 15.44
N LEU A 194 -1.17 8.53 14.45
CA LEU A 194 -0.10 7.55 14.58
C LEU A 194 1.22 8.17 15.07
N PHE A 195 1.35 9.49 15.01
CA PHE A 195 2.61 10.19 15.21
C PHE A 195 2.65 10.97 16.53
N VAL A 196 3.88 11.20 17.02
CA VAL A 196 4.13 12.07 18.16
C VAL A 196 3.67 13.49 17.80
N ASN A 197 2.83 14.08 18.63
CA ASN A 197 2.22 15.41 18.45
C ASN A 197 1.43 15.57 17.12
N GLY A 198 1.09 14.48 16.44
CA GLY A 198 0.40 14.52 15.15
C GLY A 198 1.27 14.95 13.97
N ASP A 199 2.58 15.03 14.15
CA ASP A 199 3.53 15.43 13.10
C ASP A 199 3.88 14.23 12.21
N VAL A 200 3.27 14.18 11.02
CA VAL A 200 3.50 13.08 10.04
C VAL A 200 4.90 13.09 9.44
N GLU A 201 5.67 14.13 9.61
CA GLU A 201 7.10 14.20 9.25
C GLU A 201 8.02 13.74 10.40
N GLY A 202 7.48 13.70 11.61
CA GLY A 202 8.17 13.25 12.83
C GLY A 202 8.21 11.74 13.00
N SER A 203 8.35 11.30 14.24
CA SER A 203 8.42 9.88 14.61
C SER A 203 7.05 9.29 14.90
N LEU A 204 6.85 8.01 14.59
CA LEU A 204 5.68 7.27 15.06
C LEU A 204 5.61 7.26 16.59
N ASP A 205 4.43 7.43 17.17
CA ASP A 205 4.19 7.24 18.61
C ASP A 205 4.09 5.74 18.90
N PRO A 206 5.04 5.15 19.66
CA PRO A 206 5.03 3.70 19.92
C PRO A 206 3.76 3.21 20.63
N ARG A 207 3.05 4.10 21.34
CA ARG A 207 1.81 3.78 22.07
C ARG A 207 0.58 3.74 21.16
N LYS A 208 0.63 4.44 20.02
CA LYS A 208 -0.48 4.64 19.10
C LYS A 208 -0.32 3.88 17.80
N SER A 209 0.91 3.70 17.34
CA SER A 209 1.22 3.08 16.04
C SER A 209 0.92 1.58 15.96
N ASN A 210 0.54 0.93 17.08
CA ASN A 210 0.05 -0.45 17.13
C ASN A 210 0.92 -1.45 16.33
N HIS A 211 2.24 -1.45 16.59
CA HIS A 211 3.25 -2.27 15.93
C HIS A 211 3.41 -2.00 14.42
N ILE A 212 3.03 -0.83 13.95
CA ILE A 212 3.36 -0.39 12.59
C ILE A 212 4.87 -0.19 12.52
N LYS A 213 5.49 -0.82 11.52
CA LYS A 213 6.90 -0.60 11.17
C LYS A 213 6.98 0.45 10.09
N GLU A 214 7.92 1.36 10.19
CA GLU A 214 8.10 2.39 9.16
C GLU A 214 9.37 2.19 8.36
N PHE A 215 9.33 2.61 7.10
CA PHE A 215 10.49 2.70 6.22
C PHE A 215 10.47 4.05 5.49
N ILE A 216 11.58 4.81 5.59
CA ILE A 216 11.73 6.08 4.87
C ILE A 216 12.38 5.79 3.52
N ASN A 217 11.64 6.02 2.45
CA ASN A 217 12.01 5.78 1.06
C ASN A 217 12.21 7.11 0.34
N ASP A 218 13.35 7.74 0.56
CA ASP A 218 13.73 9.01 -0.07
C ASP A 218 14.28 8.84 -1.49
N ASP A 219 14.72 9.95 -2.13
CA ASP A 219 15.21 9.92 -3.51
C ASP A 219 16.56 9.20 -3.66
N ASP A 220 17.36 9.12 -2.60
CA ASP A 220 18.67 8.47 -2.59
C ASP A 220 18.58 6.97 -2.26
N THR A 221 17.40 6.50 -1.87
CA THR A 221 17.19 5.10 -1.49
C THR A 221 17.12 4.20 -2.73
N GLN A 222 18.10 3.31 -2.88
CA GLN A 222 18.06 2.28 -3.92
C GLN A 222 16.88 1.34 -3.69
N ILE A 223 16.19 0.94 -4.76
CA ILE A 223 14.95 0.16 -4.71
C ILE A 223 15.10 -1.19 -3.99
N GLU A 224 16.30 -1.77 -4.04
CA GLU A 224 16.62 -3.04 -3.39
C GLU A 224 16.54 -2.96 -1.86
N ILE A 225 16.84 -1.79 -1.28
CA ILE A 225 16.88 -1.62 0.18
C ILE A 225 15.50 -1.81 0.80
N PRO A 226 14.45 -1.04 0.42
CA PRO A 226 13.10 -1.26 0.92
C PRO A 226 12.55 -2.64 0.53
N LEU A 227 12.87 -3.15 -0.66
CA LEU A 227 12.45 -4.47 -1.09
C LEU A 227 13.02 -5.56 -0.15
N MET A 228 14.32 -5.57 0.08
CA MET A 228 14.97 -6.53 1.00
C MET A 228 14.40 -6.43 2.42
N TRP A 229 14.16 -5.21 2.89
CA TRP A 229 13.65 -4.99 4.23
C TRP A 229 12.22 -5.53 4.40
N VAL A 230 11.29 -5.17 3.49
CA VAL A 230 9.92 -5.70 3.49
C VAL A 230 9.93 -7.22 3.46
N CYS A 231 10.74 -7.74 2.59
CA CYS A 231 10.92 -9.16 2.43
C CYS A 231 11.39 -9.86 3.71
N GLN A 232 12.37 -9.32 4.40
CA GLN A 232 12.85 -9.85 5.67
C GLN A 232 11.77 -9.83 6.76
N GLU A 233 10.94 -8.78 6.80
CA GLU A 233 9.85 -8.69 7.76
C GLU A 233 8.78 -9.78 7.52
N ILE A 234 8.45 -10.06 6.28
CA ILE A 234 7.53 -11.18 5.93
C ILE A 234 8.15 -12.53 6.33
N LEU A 235 9.43 -12.74 6.02
CA LEU A 235 10.13 -14.00 6.37
C LEU A 235 10.14 -14.28 7.88
N LYS A 236 10.23 -13.24 8.72
CA LYS A 236 10.17 -13.40 10.20
C LYS A 236 8.84 -14.02 10.63
N LEU A 237 7.72 -13.63 10.01
CA LEU A 237 6.40 -14.19 10.32
C LEU A 237 6.23 -15.63 9.83
N CYS A 238 6.89 -16.01 8.74
CA CYS A 238 6.81 -17.36 8.19
C CYS A 238 7.71 -18.37 8.93
N LYS A 239 8.63 -17.90 9.78
CA LYS A 239 9.55 -18.76 10.56
C LYS A 239 9.12 -18.91 12.01
N SER A 240 8.18 -18.10 12.47
CA SER A 240 7.57 -18.16 13.80
C SER A 240 6.36 -19.11 13.80
#